data_e645fb2ef339e7993df78d38f953b055
#
_entry.id   e645fb2ef339e7993df78d38f953b055
#
_cell.length_a   1.000
_cell.length_b   1.000
_cell.length_c   1.000
_cell.angle_alpha   90.00
_cell.angle_beta   90.00
_cell.angle_gamma   90.00
#
_symmetry.space_group_name_H-M   'P 1'
#
loop_
_entity.id
_entity.type
_entity.pdbx_description
1 polymer ?
#
loop_
_entity_poly.entity_id
_entity_poly.type
_entity_poly.pdbx_seq_one_letter_code
_entity_poly.pdbx_strand_id
1 'polypeptide(L)'
;MTLDFMLKLNQLINSLDLYAPCKIGVLGEGESLSIMAMPGGEETVYFDGVRDKDYQVQVNAKSRNHNNCFNALTTVYQTLENLDDLPSDNGSYDFQRITTQSLPSLVMQDEDGYFIYQLSISAKITIYEE
;
A
#
# COMPACT_ATOMS: atom_id res chain seq x y z
N MET A 1 -16.80 13.38 3.29
CA MET A 1 -15.78 13.30 2.22
C MET A 1 -15.19 11.91 2.17
N THR A 2 -14.72 11.51 1.02
CA THR A 2 -14.13 10.19 0.85
C THR A 2 -12.66 10.21 1.25
N LEU A 3 -12.23 9.22 2.03
CA LEU A 3 -10.83 9.07 2.39
C LEU A 3 -10.01 8.78 1.12
N ASP A 4 -9.04 9.64 0.82
CA ASP A 4 -8.25 9.51 -0.41
C ASP A 4 -6.85 8.92 -0.19
N PHE A 5 -6.60 8.32 0.99
CA PHE A 5 -5.28 7.78 1.32
C PHE A 5 -4.82 6.71 0.32
N MET A 6 -5.69 5.73 0.01
CA MET A 6 -5.33 4.66 -0.94
C MET A 6 -5.04 5.21 -2.33
N LEU A 7 -5.81 6.23 -2.76
CA LEU A 7 -5.57 6.87 -4.04
C LEU A 7 -4.20 7.57 -4.07
N LYS A 8 -3.85 8.29 -3.01
CA LYS A 8 -2.57 8.97 -2.90
C LYS A 8 -1.42 7.98 -2.85
N LEU A 9 -1.58 6.89 -2.10
CA LEU A 9 -0.58 5.83 -2.01
C LEU A 9 -0.35 5.17 -3.38
N ASN A 10 -1.43 4.89 -4.10
CA ASN A 10 -1.35 4.29 -5.42
C ASN A 10 -0.63 5.22 -6.42
N GLN A 11 -0.92 6.52 -6.37
CA GLN A 11 -0.23 7.50 -7.20
C GLN A 11 1.27 7.55 -6.90
N LEU A 12 1.64 7.50 -5.62
CA LEU A 12 3.04 7.48 -5.21
C LEU A 12 3.74 6.24 -5.76
N ILE A 13 3.16 5.07 -5.61
CA ILE A 13 3.75 3.82 -6.09
C ILE A 13 3.93 3.86 -7.61
N ASN A 14 2.94 4.36 -8.34
CA ASN A 14 3.04 4.50 -9.78
C ASN A 14 4.12 5.51 -10.21
N SER A 15 4.46 6.46 -9.36
CA SER A 15 5.53 7.42 -9.63
C SER A 15 6.93 6.81 -9.53
N LEU A 16 7.06 5.62 -8.96
CA LEU A 16 8.34 4.93 -8.78
C LEU A 16 8.84 4.23 -10.04
N ASP A 17 8.04 4.22 -11.10
CA ASP A 17 8.41 3.67 -12.40
C ASP A 17 8.81 2.19 -12.32
N LEU A 18 7.95 1.39 -11.68
CA LEU A 18 8.17 -0.04 -11.50
C LEU A 18 7.84 -0.82 -12.77
N TYR A 19 8.04 -2.14 -12.76
CA TYR A 19 7.90 -2.99 -13.95
C TYR A 19 6.48 -3.04 -14.52
N ALA A 20 5.47 -2.66 -13.75
CA ALA A 20 4.06 -2.66 -14.16
C ALA A 20 3.29 -1.59 -13.39
N PRO A 21 2.12 -1.17 -13.90
CA PRO A 21 1.26 -0.23 -13.18
C PRO A 21 0.69 -0.86 -11.92
N CYS A 22 0.54 -0.05 -10.86
CA CYS A 22 -0.11 -0.44 -9.63
C CYS A 22 -1.56 0.00 -9.63
N LYS A 23 -2.46 -0.90 -9.25
CA LYS A 23 -3.90 -0.64 -9.16
C LYS A 23 -4.40 -0.90 -7.75
N ILE A 24 -5.47 -0.21 -7.38
CA ILE A 24 -6.17 -0.47 -6.12
C ILE A 24 -7.09 -1.68 -6.33
N GLY A 25 -6.96 -2.68 -5.46
CA GLY A 25 -7.79 -3.88 -5.51
C GLY A 25 -6.99 -5.13 -5.82
N VAL A 26 -7.49 -5.97 -6.72
CA VAL A 26 -6.88 -7.26 -7.04
C VAL A 26 -5.86 -7.15 -8.16
N LEU A 27 -4.92 -8.10 -8.19
CA LEU A 27 -3.95 -8.21 -9.28
C LEU A 27 -4.66 -8.44 -10.60
N GLY A 28 -4.12 -7.81 -11.65
CA GLY A 28 -4.62 -8.00 -13.00
C GLY A 28 -4.10 -9.27 -13.66
N GLU A 29 -4.38 -9.41 -14.95
CA GLU A 29 -3.82 -10.48 -15.75
C GLU A 29 -2.36 -10.12 -16.09
N GLY A 30 -1.49 -11.12 -16.10
CA GLY A 30 -0.09 -10.94 -16.46
C GLY A 30 0.70 -10.16 -15.41
N GLU A 31 1.73 -9.48 -15.86
CA GLU A 31 2.61 -8.66 -15.01
C GLU A 31 1.81 -7.52 -14.40
N SER A 32 1.73 -7.48 -13.06
CA SER A 32 0.87 -6.51 -12.38
C SER A 32 1.31 -6.23 -10.95
N LEU A 33 0.85 -5.09 -10.45
CA LEU A 33 1.00 -4.68 -9.05
C LEU A 33 -0.37 -4.24 -8.53
N SER A 34 -0.62 -4.44 -7.25
CA SER A 34 -1.85 -3.95 -6.63
C SER A 34 -1.63 -3.58 -5.18
N ILE A 35 -2.48 -2.70 -4.68
CA ILE A 35 -2.57 -2.40 -3.25
C ILE A 35 -4.00 -2.62 -2.80
N MET A 36 -4.17 -3.14 -1.58
CA MET A 36 -5.50 -3.27 -1.00
C MET A 36 -5.45 -2.99 0.49
N ALA A 37 -6.52 -2.35 0.97
CA ALA A 37 -6.69 -2.11 2.39
C ALA A 37 -7.03 -3.44 3.08
N MET A 38 -6.42 -3.66 4.24
CA MET A 38 -6.64 -4.86 5.03
C MET A 38 -7.37 -4.50 6.32
N PRO A 39 -8.18 -5.40 6.86
CA PRO A 39 -8.82 -5.16 8.15
C PRO A 39 -7.79 -5.23 9.28
N GLY A 40 -8.14 -4.63 10.43
CA GLY A 40 -7.32 -4.64 11.62
C GLY A 40 -6.57 -3.34 11.82
N GLY A 41 -5.55 -3.39 12.67
CA GLY A 41 -4.82 -2.22 13.10
C GLY A 41 -5.50 -1.52 14.27
N GLU A 42 -4.72 -0.73 15.00
CA GLU A 42 -5.22 0.02 16.15
C GLU A 42 -5.94 1.28 15.70
N GLU A 43 -6.94 1.69 16.46
CA GLU A 43 -7.71 2.88 16.19
C GLU A 43 -8.11 3.57 17.48
N THR A 44 -7.92 4.89 17.53
CA THR A 44 -8.42 5.72 18.63
C THR A 44 -9.39 6.73 18.05
N VAL A 45 -10.62 6.75 18.56
CA VAL A 45 -11.68 7.65 18.11
C VAL A 45 -11.89 8.73 19.16
N TYR A 46 -11.90 9.99 18.71
CA TYR A 46 -12.10 11.15 19.56
C TYR A 46 -13.56 11.63 19.49
N PHE A 47 -13.97 12.49 20.44
CA PHE A 47 -15.34 12.99 20.56
C PHE A 47 -15.89 13.63 19.29
N ASP A 48 -15.02 14.29 18.54
CA ASP A 48 -15.41 15.03 17.33
C ASP A 48 -15.43 14.15 16.07
N GLY A 49 -15.25 12.83 16.24
CA GLY A 49 -15.24 11.88 15.13
C GLY A 49 -13.88 11.71 14.45
N VAL A 50 -12.88 12.48 14.89
CA VAL A 50 -11.50 12.31 14.38
C VAL A 50 -10.95 10.98 14.89
N ARG A 51 -10.21 10.26 14.04
CA ARG A 51 -9.61 8.97 14.38
C ARG A 51 -8.14 8.93 14.07
N ASP A 52 -7.35 8.45 15.03
CA ASP A 52 -5.99 8.01 14.75
C ASP A 52 -6.06 6.51 14.42
N LYS A 53 -5.55 6.15 13.26
CA LYS A 53 -5.67 4.79 12.72
C LYS A 53 -4.34 4.27 12.25
N ASP A 54 -4.01 3.03 12.62
CA ASP A 54 -2.98 2.24 11.96
C ASP A 54 -3.63 1.54 10.76
N TYR A 55 -3.53 2.17 9.61
CA TYR A 55 -4.19 1.72 8.38
C TYR A 55 -3.35 0.64 7.73
N GLN A 56 -3.88 -0.58 7.67
CA GLN A 56 -3.17 -1.74 7.15
C GLN A 56 -3.33 -1.84 5.64
N VAL A 57 -2.22 -1.98 4.92
CA VAL A 57 -2.22 -2.10 3.46
C VAL A 57 -1.36 -3.26 3.04
N GLN A 58 -1.86 -4.06 2.10
CA GLN A 58 -1.12 -5.13 1.46
C GLN A 58 -0.73 -4.66 0.07
N VAL A 59 0.55 -4.82 -0.28
CA VAL A 59 1.06 -4.54 -1.62
C VAL A 59 1.40 -5.88 -2.27
N ASN A 60 0.83 -6.14 -3.43
CA ASN A 60 1.00 -7.41 -4.14
C ASN A 60 1.73 -7.18 -5.46
N ALA A 61 2.63 -8.09 -5.79
CA ALA A 61 3.38 -8.07 -7.04
C ALA A 61 3.28 -9.42 -7.74
N LYS A 62 3.04 -9.40 -9.04
CA LYS A 62 2.88 -10.59 -9.87
C LYS A 62 3.76 -10.47 -11.09
N SER A 63 4.65 -11.47 -11.32
CA SER A 63 5.55 -11.50 -12.46
C SER A 63 6.02 -12.93 -12.70
N ARG A 64 6.34 -13.25 -13.94
CA ARG A 64 7.03 -14.51 -14.27
C ARG A 64 8.48 -14.48 -13.83
N ASN A 65 9.03 -13.31 -13.61
CA ASN A 65 10.37 -13.14 -13.06
C ASN A 65 10.24 -12.68 -11.60
N HIS A 66 10.55 -13.59 -10.66
CA HIS A 66 10.38 -13.27 -9.25
C HIS A 66 11.32 -12.14 -8.78
N ASN A 67 12.44 -11.88 -9.47
CA ASN A 67 13.27 -10.72 -9.17
C ASN A 67 12.53 -9.40 -9.41
N ASN A 68 11.67 -9.34 -10.43
CA ASN A 68 10.82 -8.16 -10.66
C ASN A 68 9.92 -7.88 -9.45
N CYS A 69 9.28 -8.93 -8.94
CA CYS A 69 8.42 -8.81 -7.76
C CYS A 69 9.20 -8.33 -6.55
N PHE A 70 10.29 -9.01 -6.25
CA PHE A 70 11.09 -8.71 -5.07
C PHE A 70 11.67 -7.29 -5.12
N ASN A 71 12.25 -6.91 -6.26
CA ASN A 71 12.85 -5.60 -6.44
C ASN A 71 11.80 -4.49 -6.38
N ALA A 72 10.63 -4.70 -6.98
CA ALA A 72 9.55 -3.72 -6.94
C ALA A 72 9.07 -3.50 -5.50
N LEU A 73 8.78 -4.58 -4.76
CA LEU A 73 8.31 -4.45 -3.39
C LEU A 73 9.38 -3.89 -2.46
N THR A 74 10.64 -4.21 -2.69
CA THR A 74 11.75 -3.62 -1.93
C THR A 74 11.81 -2.11 -2.16
N THR A 75 11.71 -1.66 -3.40
CA THR A 75 11.66 -0.23 -3.71
C THR A 75 10.49 0.45 -3.03
N VAL A 76 9.32 -0.20 -3.05
CA VAL A 76 8.11 0.33 -2.42
C VAL A 76 8.33 0.52 -0.91
N TYR A 77 8.73 -0.53 -0.18
CA TYR A 77 8.80 -0.40 1.27
C TYR A 77 9.91 0.55 1.70
N GLN A 78 11.05 0.57 1.00
CA GLN A 78 12.13 1.51 1.31
C GLN A 78 11.71 2.95 1.08
N THR A 79 10.97 3.20 0.01
CA THR A 79 10.42 4.54 -0.28
C THR A 79 9.43 4.96 0.80
N LEU A 80 8.53 4.05 1.18
CA LEU A 80 7.47 4.36 2.15
C LEU A 80 8.02 4.56 3.56
N GLU A 81 9.04 3.79 3.96
CA GLU A 81 9.66 3.95 5.28
C GLU A 81 10.38 5.29 5.42
N ASN A 82 10.86 5.85 4.33
CA ASN A 82 11.58 7.12 4.31
C ASN A 82 10.69 8.29 3.91
N LEU A 83 9.39 8.07 3.78
CA LEU A 83 8.45 9.09 3.34
C LEU A 83 8.17 10.09 4.46
N ASP A 84 8.42 11.38 4.20
CA ASP A 84 8.18 12.44 5.18
C ASP A 84 6.71 12.86 5.22
N ASP A 85 6.03 12.83 4.07
CA ASP A 85 4.65 13.26 3.97
C ASP A 85 3.97 12.62 2.77
N LEU A 86 2.66 12.46 2.87
CA LEU A 86 1.79 12.01 1.77
C LEU A 86 0.47 12.79 1.92
N PRO A 87 0.45 14.04 1.45
CA PRO A 87 -0.69 14.93 1.74
C PRO A 87 -1.97 14.48 1.04
N SER A 88 -3.10 14.63 1.75
CA SER A 88 -4.42 14.42 1.20
C SER A 88 -4.79 15.57 0.27
N ASP A 89 -5.45 15.26 -0.86
CA ASP A 89 -5.94 16.28 -1.78
C ASP A 89 -7.23 16.93 -1.28
N ASN A 90 -8.05 16.15 -0.52
CA ASN A 90 -9.35 16.64 -0.06
C ASN A 90 -9.42 16.91 1.45
N GLY A 91 -8.28 16.81 2.14
CA GLY A 91 -8.23 17.06 3.58
C GLY A 91 -8.81 15.96 4.44
N SER A 92 -9.04 14.76 3.89
CA SER A 92 -9.69 13.68 4.63
C SER A 92 -8.79 12.99 5.65
N TYR A 93 -7.48 13.20 5.57
CA TYR A 93 -6.54 12.64 6.54
C TYR A 93 -5.28 13.49 6.66
N ASP A 94 -4.56 13.29 7.78
CA ASP A 94 -3.18 13.74 7.93
C ASP A 94 -2.28 12.51 8.01
N PHE A 95 -1.16 12.56 7.29
CA PHE A 95 -0.17 11.49 7.28
C PHE A 95 0.82 11.66 8.43
N GLN A 96 1.16 10.56 9.10
CA GLN A 96 2.20 10.57 10.14
C GLN A 96 3.43 9.78 9.71
N ARG A 97 3.26 8.47 9.47
CA ARG A 97 4.38 7.61 9.05
C ARG A 97 3.87 6.28 8.50
N ILE A 98 4.76 5.57 7.81
CA ILE A 98 4.52 4.20 7.36
C ILE A 98 5.61 3.30 7.94
N THR A 99 5.21 2.15 8.47
CA THR A 99 6.12 1.11 8.91
C THR A 99 5.85 -0.18 8.16
N THR A 100 6.88 -1.00 7.97
CA THR A 100 6.75 -2.29 7.32
C THR A 100 6.33 -3.32 8.36
N GLN A 101 5.22 -4.02 8.10
CA GLN A 101 4.73 -5.10 8.96
C GLN A 101 5.33 -6.44 8.57
N SER A 102 5.35 -6.73 7.27
CA SER A 102 5.97 -7.95 6.72
C SER A 102 6.78 -7.59 5.50
N LEU A 103 8.03 -8.02 5.47
CA LEU A 103 8.92 -7.82 4.33
C LEU A 103 8.39 -8.58 3.10
N PRO A 104 8.85 -8.19 1.88
CA PRO A 104 8.43 -8.90 0.68
C PRO A 104 8.68 -10.40 0.78
N SER A 105 7.66 -11.20 0.52
CA SER A 105 7.75 -12.66 0.58
C SER A 105 6.92 -13.31 -0.50
N LEU A 106 7.39 -14.47 -0.96
CA LEU A 106 6.67 -15.27 -1.94
C LEU A 106 5.45 -15.90 -1.29
N VAL A 107 4.29 -15.73 -1.92
CA VAL A 107 3.03 -16.32 -1.47
C VAL A 107 2.72 -17.60 -2.23
N MET A 108 2.82 -17.52 -3.56
CA MET A 108 2.51 -18.66 -4.43
C MET A 108 3.06 -18.44 -5.83
N GLN A 109 3.07 -19.53 -6.61
CA GLN A 109 3.24 -19.49 -8.06
C GLN A 109 1.93 -19.99 -8.67
N ASP A 110 1.35 -19.25 -9.61
CA ASP A 110 0.10 -19.66 -10.23
C ASP A 110 0.33 -20.67 -11.37
N GLU A 111 -0.77 -21.16 -11.96
CA GLU A 111 -0.73 -22.19 -13.01
C GLU A 111 -0.03 -21.70 -14.28
N ASP A 112 0.00 -20.39 -14.52
CA ASP A 112 0.60 -19.80 -15.70
C ASP A 112 2.07 -19.45 -15.51
N GLY A 113 2.65 -19.79 -14.35
CA GLY A 113 4.05 -19.56 -14.05
C GLY A 113 4.36 -18.20 -13.45
N TYR A 114 3.35 -17.44 -13.03
CA TYR A 114 3.55 -16.15 -12.36
C TYR A 114 3.81 -16.36 -10.89
N PHE A 115 4.84 -15.69 -10.37
CA PHE A 115 5.09 -15.64 -8.94
C PHE A 115 4.31 -14.48 -8.34
N ILE A 116 3.72 -14.70 -7.17
CA ILE A 116 2.98 -13.67 -6.44
C ILE A 116 3.69 -13.42 -5.12
N TYR A 117 4.13 -12.18 -4.92
CA TYR A 117 4.78 -11.72 -3.71
C TYR A 117 3.90 -10.72 -2.98
N GLN A 118 4.03 -10.66 -1.67
CA GLN A 118 3.28 -9.74 -0.82
C GLN A 118 4.21 -8.97 0.10
N LEU A 119 3.82 -7.72 0.34
CA LEU A 119 4.41 -6.82 1.31
C LEU A 119 3.26 -6.26 2.15
N SER A 120 3.41 -6.24 3.47
CA SER A 120 2.41 -5.63 4.36
C SER A 120 3.00 -4.42 5.05
N ILE A 121 2.27 -3.32 5.01
CA ILE A 121 2.65 -2.06 5.66
C ILE A 121 1.55 -1.58 6.57
N SER A 122 1.92 -0.74 7.54
CA SER A 122 0.99 -0.05 8.41
C SER A 122 1.24 1.45 8.30
N ALA A 123 0.23 2.18 7.92
CA ALA A 123 0.30 3.64 7.81
C ALA A 123 -0.40 4.26 9.01
N LYS A 124 0.33 5.06 9.77
CA LYS A 124 -0.28 5.82 10.85
C LYS A 124 -0.81 7.12 10.29
N ILE A 125 -2.12 7.28 10.31
CA ILE A 125 -2.81 8.44 9.78
C ILE A 125 -3.88 8.92 10.74
N THR A 126 -4.20 10.20 10.66
CA THR A 126 -5.34 10.78 11.37
C THR A 126 -6.45 11.02 10.37
N ILE A 127 -7.61 10.39 10.58
CA ILE A 127 -8.74 10.45 9.65
C ILE A 127 -9.77 11.45 10.19
N TYR A 128 -10.21 12.36 9.33
CA TYR A 128 -11.24 13.34 9.66
C TYR A 128 -12.57 12.90 9.06
N GLU A 129 -13.62 12.94 9.88
CA GLU A 129 -14.98 12.66 9.43
C GLU A 129 -15.75 13.96 9.22
N GLU A 130 -16.68 13.89 8.30
CA GLU A 130 -17.64 14.99 8.11
C GLU A 130 -18.76 14.93 9.12
#